data_b014304392ca0281288222b943a96a1b
#
_entry.id   b014304392ca0281288222b943a96a1b
#
_cell.length_a   1.000
_cell.length_b   1.000
_cell.length_c   1.000
_cell.angle_alpha   90.00
_cell.angle_beta   90.00
_cell.angle_gamma   90.00
#
_symmetry.space_group_name_H-M   'P 1'
#
loop_
_entity.id
_entity.type
_entity.pdbx_description
1 polymer ?
#
loop_
_entity_poly.entity_id
_entity_poly.type
_entity_poly.pdbx_seq_one_letter_code
_entity_poly.pdbx_strand_id
1 'polypeptide(L)'
;GLSRYARISTENISHLLTKAFRGPQRDLMMRSMAVAGVDGTMKRRLRSSAVRGRGFFNTGTLRDVRGIAGYVNAADGRTYVVSILHNDPRARTRGRKIHDNFIEWVYWGKNRQQLARN
;
A
#
# COMPACT_ATOMS: atom_id res chain seq x y z
N GLY A 1 20.27 -3.73 -12.87
CA GLY A 1 20.40 -3.80 -11.45
C GLY A 1 19.07 -3.72 -10.72
N LEU A 2 19.14 -3.57 -9.43
CA LEU A 2 17.94 -3.57 -8.60
C LEU A 2 16.99 -2.44 -8.98
N SER A 3 17.49 -1.23 -9.27
CA SER A 3 16.65 -0.10 -9.65
C SER A 3 15.94 -0.32 -10.98
N ARG A 4 16.54 -1.10 -11.88
CA ARG A 4 15.92 -1.47 -13.15
C ARG A 4 14.71 -2.36 -12.90
N TYR A 5 14.86 -3.36 -12.04
CA TYR A 5 13.74 -4.23 -11.66
C TYR A 5 12.65 -3.43 -10.96
N ALA A 6 13.03 -2.50 -10.10
CA ALA A 6 12.09 -1.67 -9.39
C ALA A 6 11.21 -0.84 -10.34
N ARG A 7 11.81 -0.23 -11.35
CA ARG A 7 11.06 0.59 -12.31
C ARG A 7 10.10 -0.24 -13.17
N ILE A 8 10.52 -1.43 -13.55
CA ILE A 8 9.67 -2.32 -14.32
C ILE A 8 8.51 -2.82 -13.47
N SER A 9 8.76 -3.05 -12.17
CA SER A 9 7.82 -3.77 -11.32
C SER A 9 6.64 -2.94 -10.83
N THR A 10 6.76 -1.60 -10.64
CA THR A 10 5.63 -0.81 -10.10
C THR A 10 4.43 -0.84 -11.02
N GLU A 11 4.62 -0.57 -12.29
CA GLU A 11 3.53 -0.60 -13.27
C GLU A 11 2.99 -2.01 -13.45
N ASN A 12 3.89 -3.01 -13.57
CA ASN A 12 3.51 -4.40 -13.73
C ASN A 12 2.77 -4.93 -12.51
N ILE A 13 3.20 -4.57 -11.30
CA ILE A 13 2.52 -4.97 -10.06
C ILE A 13 1.12 -4.38 -10.02
N SER A 14 0.95 -3.12 -10.39
CA SER A 14 -0.36 -2.47 -10.42
C SER A 14 -1.30 -3.17 -11.40
N HIS A 15 -0.81 -3.54 -12.59
CA HIS A 15 -1.59 -4.29 -13.56
C HIS A 15 -1.97 -5.66 -13.04
N LEU A 16 -1.00 -6.36 -12.43
CA LEU A 16 -1.24 -7.69 -11.89
C LEU A 16 -2.30 -7.65 -10.78
N LEU A 17 -2.19 -6.69 -9.87
CA LEU A 17 -3.15 -6.54 -8.77
C LEU A 17 -4.54 -6.17 -9.29
N THR A 18 -4.63 -5.32 -10.29
CA THR A 18 -5.90 -4.97 -10.91
C THR A 18 -6.55 -6.18 -11.54
N LYS A 19 -5.77 -6.97 -12.27
CA LYS A 19 -6.26 -8.17 -12.92
C LYS A 19 -6.70 -9.22 -11.90
N ALA A 20 -5.92 -9.41 -10.84
CA ALA A 20 -6.25 -10.36 -9.79
C ALA A 20 -7.54 -9.98 -9.06
N PHE A 21 -7.73 -8.68 -8.82
CA PHE A 21 -8.93 -8.18 -8.14
C PHE A 21 -10.20 -8.46 -8.94
N ARG A 22 -10.11 -8.45 -10.28
CA ARG A 22 -11.22 -8.71 -11.17
C ARG A 22 -11.41 -10.18 -11.52
N GLY A 23 -10.52 -11.03 -11.06
CA GLY A 23 -10.49 -12.44 -11.43
C GLY A 23 -10.84 -13.38 -10.28
N PRO A 24 -10.80 -14.70 -10.57
CA PRO A 24 -11.14 -15.71 -9.56
C PRO A 24 -10.13 -15.85 -8.42
N GLN A 25 -8.94 -15.27 -8.56
CA GLN A 25 -7.90 -15.35 -7.54
C GLN A 25 -7.93 -14.19 -6.55
N ARG A 26 -8.93 -13.34 -6.62
CA ARG A 26 -9.06 -12.16 -5.77
C ARG A 26 -8.96 -12.50 -4.28
N ASP A 27 -9.75 -13.46 -3.82
CA ASP A 27 -9.79 -13.79 -2.40
C ASP A 27 -8.49 -14.40 -1.93
N LEU A 28 -7.87 -15.24 -2.75
CA LEU A 28 -6.57 -15.82 -2.44
C LEU A 28 -5.50 -14.75 -2.32
N MET A 29 -5.47 -13.81 -3.26
CA MET A 29 -4.51 -12.71 -3.24
C MET A 29 -4.69 -11.85 -1.99
N MET A 30 -5.91 -11.48 -1.67
CA MET A 30 -6.16 -10.62 -0.51
C MET A 30 -5.84 -11.31 0.80
N ARG A 31 -6.11 -12.62 0.92
CA ARG A 31 -5.77 -13.38 2.12
C ARG A 31 -4.26 -13.51 2.34
N SER A 32 -3.47 -13.38 1.29
CA SER A 32 -2.01 -13.45 1.41
C SER A 32 -1.39 -12.15 1.91
N MET A 33 -2.18 -11.09 2.03
CA MET A 33 -1.70 -9.74 2.37
C MET A 33 -1.92 -9.41 3.84
N ALA A 34 -1.07 -8.52 4.35
CA ALA A 34 -1.21 -8.00 5.71
C ALA A 34 -2.26 -6.89 5.74
N VAL A 35 -3.11 -6.91 6.76
CA VAL A 35 -4.19 -5.94 6.90
C VAL A 35 -3.71 -4.75 7.73
N ALA A 36 -3.94 -3.55 7.22
CA ALA A 36 -3.50 -2.31 7.86
C ALA A 36 -3.98 -2.22 9.31
N GLY A 37 -3.04 -2.04 10.23
CA GLY A 37 -3.30 -1.88 11.65
C GLY A 37 -3.76 -3.15 12.37
N VAL A 38 -3.79 -4.31 11.70
CA VAL A 38 -4.40 -5.53 12.23
C VAL A 38 -3.40 -6.67 12.33
N ASP A 39 -2.71 -7.01 11.24
CA ASP A 39 -1.84 -8.19 11.27
C ASP A 39 -0.59 -8.03 10.40
N GLY A 40 0.28 -9.05 10.46
CA GLY A 40 1.48 -9.15 9.66
C GLY A 40 2.40 -7.94 9.80
N THR A 41 3.06 -7.57 8.71
CA THR A 41 3.96 -6.43 8.68
C THR A 41 3.26 -5.10 8.84
N MET A 42 1.93 -5.07 8.73
CA MET A 42 1.12 -3.87 8.88
C MET A 42 0.47 -3.73 10.25
N LYS A 43 0.73 -4.66 11.17
CA LYS A 43 0.05 -4.69 12.48
C LYS A 43 0.22 -3.38 13.26
N ARG A 44 1.40 -2.78 13.20
CA ARG A 44 1.72 -1.54 13.92
C ARG A 44 1.65 -0.30 13.05
N ARG A 45 1.20 -0.46 11.81
CA ARG A 45 1.13 0.64 10.86
C ARG A 45 -0.33 1.01 10.62
N LEU A 46 -0.63 2.30 10.60
CA LEU A 46 -1.99 2.82 10.36
C LEU A 46 -3.01 2.35 11.42
N ARG A 47 -2.54 2.03 12.64
CA ARG A 47 -3.41 1.51 13.72
C ARG A 47 -4.46 2.51 14.16
N SER A 48 -4.12 3.80 14.17
CA SER A 48 -5.02 4.86 14.59
C SER A 48 -5.62 5.60 13.40
N SER A 49 -5.47 5.04 12.21
CA SER A 49 -5.93 5.64 10.97
C SER A 49 -7.30 5.08 10.58
N ALA A 50 -8.04 5.85 9.78
CA ALA A 50 -9.27 5.37 9.15
C ALA A 50 -9.00 4.19 8.20
N VAL A 51 -7.76 4.01 7.75
CA VAL A 51 -7.36 2.90 6.87
C VAL A 51 -7.30 1.57 7.61
N ARG A 52 -7.27 1.57 8.93
CA ARG A 52 -7.22 0.34 9.72
C ARG A 52 -8.32 -0.63 9.28
N GLY A 53 -7.92 -1.86 8.95
CA GLY A 53 -8.85 -2.88 8.48
C GLY A 53 -9.34 -2.70 7.05
N ARG A 54 -8.91 -1.63 6.37
CA ARG A 54 -9.37 -1.30 5.02
C ARG A 54 -8.26 -1.27 3.98
N GLY A 55 -7.06 -1.60 4.39
CA GLY A 55 -5.91 -1.74 3.51
C GLY A 55 -5.33 -3.14 3.57
N PHE A 56 -4.90 -3.67 2.44
CA PHE A 56 -4.38 -5.03 2.29
C PHE A 56 -3.08 -4.94 1.50
N PHE A 57 -1.95 -5.27 2.14
CA PHE A 57 -0.65 -4.97 1.54
C PHE A 57 0.36 -6.10 1.65
N ASN A 58 1.21 -6.19 0.63
CA ASN A 58 2.50 -6.85 0.71
C ASN A 58 3.57 -5.78 0.85
N THR A 59 4.50 -6.00 1.78
CA THR A 59 5.60 -5.07 2.03
C THR A 59 6.93 -5.76 1.83
N GLY A 60 7.96 -4.98 1.51
CA GLY A 60 9.31 -5.51 1.39
C GLY A 60 10.35 -4.42 1.56
N THR A 61 11.53 -4.82 2.04
CA THR A 61 12.68 -3.94 2.18
C THR A 61 13.92 -4.70 1.76
N LEU A 62 14.70 -4.10 0.87
CA LEU A 62 15.97 -4.66 0.43
C LEU A 62 16.96 -3.51 0.27
N ARG A 63 18.00 -3.50 1.12
CA ARG A 63 19.00 -2.42 1.16
C ARG A 63 18.30 -1.07 1.29
N ASP A 64 18.41 -0.22 0.25
CA ASP A 64 17.83 1.12 0.24
C ASP A 64 16.48 1.19 -0.47
N VAL A 65 15.91 0.03 -0.80
CA VAL A 65 14.61 -0.05 -1.47
C VAL A 65 13.57 -0.54 -0.50
N ARG A 66 12.48 0.21 -0.38
CA ARG A 66 11.30 -0.19 0.39
C ARG A 66 10.10 -0.17 -0.53
N GLY A 67 9.34 -1.26 -0.51
CA GLY A 67 8.16 -1.39 -1.36
C GLY A 67 6.92 -1.72 -0.56
N ILE A 68 5.78 -1.27 -1.07
CA ILE A 68 4.46 -1.66 -0.58
C ILE A 68 3.51 -1.70 -1.76
N ALA A 69 2.69 -2.74 -1.82
CA ALA A 69 1.72 -2.91 -2.89
C ALA A 69 0.48 -3.61 -2.37
N GLY A 70 -0.68 -3.20 -2.83
CA GLY A 70 -1.92 -3.82 -2.41
C GLY A 70 -3.16 -3.02 -2.75
N TYR A 71 -4.16 -3.13 -1.90
CA TYR A 71 -5.49 -2.55 -2.13
C TYR A 71 -5.91 -1.68 -0.95
N VAL A 72 -6.61 -0.60 -1.26
CA VAL A 72 -7.24 0.26 -0.26
C VAL A 72 -8.72 0.37 -0.57
N ASN A 73 -9.55 -0.03 0.38
CA ASN A 73 -11.00 0.21 0.32
C ASN A 73 -11.23 1.63 0.85
N ALA A 74 -11.38 2.57 -0.06
CA ALA A 74 -11.36 3.98 0.27
C ALA A 74 -12.69 4.52 0.80
N ALA A 75 -12.64 5.74 1.30
CA ALA A 75 -13.82 6.41 1.88
C ALA A 75 -14.94 6.60 0.85
N ASP A 76 -14.61 6.69 -0.43
CA ASP A 76 -15.60 6.84 -1.49
C ASP A 76 -16.30 5.52 -1.89
N GLY A 77 -15.99 4.43 -1.21
CA GLY A 77 -16.55 3.12 -1.50
C GLY A 77 -15.86 2.36 -2.61
N ARG A 78 -14.82 2.94 -3.22
CA ARG A 78 -14.05 2.30 -4.27
C ARG A 78 -12.82 1.62 -3.71
N THR A 79 -12.34 0.61 -4.42
CA THR A 79 -11.08 -0.06 -4.11
C THR A 79 -10.01 0.45 -5.05
N TYR A 80 -8.92 0.95 -4.49
CA TYR A 80 -7.78 1.45 -5.26
C TYR A 80 -6.61 0.49 -5.13
N VAL A 81 -5.90 0.32 -6.24
CA VAL A 81 -4.62 -0.40 -6.25
C VAL A 81 -3.52 0.60 -5.92
N VAL A 82 -2.65 0.23 -4.99
CA VAL A 82 -1.51 1.05 -4.58
C VAL A 82 -0.24 0.26 -4.81
N SER A 83 0.74 0.89 -5.45
CA SER A 83 2.06 0.30 -5.63
C SER A 83 3.10 1.40 -5.49
N ILE A 84 3.96 1.29 -4.47
CA ILE A 84 4.97 2.29 -4.16
C ILE A 84 6.33 1.59 -4.07
N LEU A 85 7.32 2.19 -4.72
CA LEU A 85 8.71 1.78 -4.59
C LEU A 85 9.54 3.00 -4.25
N HIS A 86 10.23 2.92 -3.11
CA HIS A 86 11.02 4.02 -2.58
C HIS A 86 12.47 3.59 -2.56
N ASN A 87 13.27 4.15 -3.47
CA ASN A 87 14.69 3.83 -3.63
C ASN A 87 15.51 5.02 -3.15
N ASP A 88 15.85 5.02 -1.87
CA ASP A 88 16.55 6.11 -1.21
C ASP A 88 17.31 5.54 -0.02
N PRO A 89 18.56 5.98 0.25
CA PRO A 89 19.30 5.53 1.44
C PRO A 89 18.55 5.70 2.75
N ARG A 90 17.59 6.64 2.80
CA ARG A 90 16.75 6.89 3.97
C ARG A 90 15.47 6.08 4.00
N ALA A 91 15.26 5.16 3.05
CA ALA A 91 14.03 4.37 2.96
C ALA A 91 13.77 3.55 4.23
N ARG A 92 14.84 3.07 4.88
CA ARG A 92 14.71 2.28 6.11
C ARG A 92 14.14 3.07 7.28
N THR A 93 14.44 4.38 7.34
CA THR A 93 14.06 5.21 8.48
C THR A 93 12.81 6.03 8.23
N ARG A 94 12.57 6.45 6.97
CA ARG A 94 11.47 7.36 6.63
C ARG A 94 10.42 6.74 5.71
N GLY A 95 10.77 5.62 5.07
CA GLY A 95 9.90 5.02 4.06
C GLY A 95 8.53 4.65 4.57
N ARG A 96 8.44 4.08 5.78
CA ARG A 96 7.15 3.67 6.36
C ARG A 96 6.20 4.85 6.50
N LYS A 97 6.69 5.95 7.06
CA LYS A 97 5.85 7.12 7.28
C LYS A 97 5.39 7.74 5.96
N ILE A 98 6.29 7.82 4.99
CA ILE A 98 5.95 8.35 3.66
C ILE A 98 4.88 7.47 3.01
N HIS A 99 5.06 6.16 3.05
CA HIS A 99 4.09 5.23 2.47
C HIS A 99 2.74 5.29 3.19
N ASP A 100 2.76 5.34 4.51
CA ASP A 100 1.52 5.41 5.29
C ASP A 100 0.76 6.71 5.01
N ASN A 101 1.46 7.83 4.89
CA ASN A 101 0.84 9.11 4.55
C ASN A 101 0.22 9.06 3.15
N PHE A 102 0.90 8.44 2.19
CA PHE A 102 0.37 8.27 0.84
C PHE A 102 -0.88 7.40 0.83
N ILE A 103 -0.87 6.31 1.59
CA ILE A 103 -2.01 5.41 1.69
C ILE A 103 -3.22 6.14 2.29
N GLU A 104 -3.01 6.94 3.33
CA GLU A 104 -4.08 7.75 3.90
C GLU A 104 -4.62 8.76 2.88
N TRP A 105 -3.73 9.35 2.11
CA TRP A 105 -4.12 10.29 1.06
C TRP A 105 -5.00 9.61 0.00
N VAL A 106 -4.65 8.39 -0.39
CA VAL A 106 -5.46 7.59 -1.33
C VAL A 106 -6.82 7.27 -0.72
N TYR A 107 -6.84 6.86 0.55
CA TYR A 107 -8.09 6.52 1.24
C TYR A 107 -9.08 7.68 1.24
N TRP A 108 -8.61 8.87 1.57
CA TRP A 108 -9.48 10.04 1.66
C TRP A 108 -9.90 10.58 0.29
N GLY A 109 -9.05 10.54 -0.72
CA GLY A 109 -9.38 10.95 -2.07
C GLY A 109 -10.04 12.32 -2.12
N LYS A 110 -11.30 12.37 -2.55
CA LYS A 110 -12.07 13.61 -2.62
C LYS A 110 -12.35 14.21 -1.23
N ASN A 111 -12.18 13.44 -0.18
CA ASN A 111 -12.43 13.86 1.20
C ASN A 111 -11.15 14.24 1.93
N ARG A 112 -10.14 14.72 1.20
CA ARG A 112 -8.83 15.09 1.77
C ARG A 112 -8.90 16.18 2.83
N GLN A 113 -9.93 17.01 2.80
CA GLN A 113 -10.13 18.02 3.82
C GLN A 113 -10.33 17.41 5.20
N GLN A 114 -10.96 16.24 5.27
CA GLN A 114 -11.11 15.53 6.54
C GLN A 114 -9.77 15.01 7.05
N LEU A 115 -8.88 14.61 6.17
CA LEU A 115 -7.53 14.24 6.55
C LEU A 115 -6.79 15.41 7.21
N ALA A 116 -6.93 16.61 6.67
CA ALA A 116 -6.29 17.80 7.22
C ALA A 116 -6.84 18.18 8.59
N ARG A 117 -8.08 17.82 8.89
CA ARG A 117 -8.72 18.09 10.19
C ARG A 117 -8.34 17.07 11.27
N ASN A 118 -7.93 15.90 10.83
CA ASN A 118 -7.54 14.82 11.72
C ASN A 118 -6.05 14.87 12.05
#